data_6cde173726ee02b95121e789c001494b
#
_entry.id   6cde173726ee02b95121e789c001494b
#
_cell.length_a   1.000
_cell.length_b   1.000
_cell.length_c   1.000
_cell.angle_alpha   90.00
_cell.angle_beta   90.00
_cell.angle_gamma   90.00
#
_symmetry.space_group_name_H-M   'P 1'
#
loop_
_entity.id
_entity.type
_entity.pdbx_description
1 polymer ?
#
loop_
_entity_poly.entity_id
_entity_poly.type
_entity_poly.pdbx_seq_one_letter_code
_entity_poly.pdbx_strand_id
1 'polypeptide(L)'
;MSRRIEIVEVGPRDGLQNEKAVLEAPDKIEFIKRLEAAGARRIEAVSFVNPRRVPQMAGAEEIMAALPREAGRSRIGLVLNERGWDRAVASACDEANVVVCATDGFGIRNQGAGVAEQVAALETIVKKRELEGGPPISLTVSVAFGCPFEGEVSQDQVTAIVRAAAALGVGEIALADTIGVADPWTVRKRIEAARVAAPDARLRMHFHDTRGTGLANAFASVEAGVDVLDASCGGLGGCPFAPAATGNIATEDLVYMLERAGFETGLDAGALVEAGRWIGERIGKPPVSALSRAGGFP
;
A
#
# COMPACT_ATOMS: atom_id res chain seq x y z
N MET A 1 16.86 -12.49 19.42
CA MET A 1 16.84 -11.36 18.46
C MET A 1 15.42 -10.90 18.37
N SER A 2 15.17 -9.59 18.42
CA SER A 2 13.84 -9.02 18.22
C SER A 2 13.37 -9.34 16.79
N ARG A 3 12.09 -9.64 16.65
CA ARG A 3 11.47 -9.86 15.33
C ARG A 3 11.34 -8.52 14.62
N ARG A 4 11.79 -8.45 13.37
CA ARG A 4 11.64 -7.26 12.53
C ARG A 4 10.30 -7.28 11.78
N ILE A 5 9.62 -6.13 11.79
CA ILE A 5 8.44 -5.87 10.95
C ILE A 5 8.83 -4.83 9.91
N GLU A 6 8.68 -5.17 8.65
CA GLU A 6 8.88 -4.25 7.54
C GLU A 6 7.62 -3.42 7.32
N ILE A 7 7.79 -2.10 7.24
CA ILE A 7 6.71 -1.20 6.91
C ILE A 7 6.94 -0.65 5.51
N VAL A 8 5.94 -0.84 4.64
CA VAL A 8 5.88 -0.20 3.33
C VAL A 8 5.15 1.12 3.51
N GLU A 9 5.85 2.21 3.29
CA GLU A 9 5.28 3.55 3.38
C GLU A 9 4.49 3.88 2.11
N VAL A 10 3.18 4.03 2.23
CA VAL A 10 2.29 4.28 1.08
C VAL A 10 1.76 5.71 1.00
N GLY A 11 2.20 6.60 1.89
CA GLY A 11 1.78 7.99 1.95
C GLY A 11 1.93 8.75 0.63
N PRO A 12 3.06 8.64 -0.09
CA PRO A 12 3.27 9.35 -1.35
C PRO A 12 2.33 8.91 -2.47
N ARG A 13 1.87 7.65 -2.48
CA ARG A 13 0.94 7.15 -3.47
C ARG A 13 -0.48 7.06 -2.91
N ASP A 14 -0.77 6.08 -2.05
CA ASP A 14 -2.13 5.83 -1.56
C ASP A 14 -2.64 6.97 -0.71
N GLY A 15 -1.79 7.49 0.16
CA GLY A 15 -2.09 8.63 1.00
C GLY A 15 -2.51 9.85 0.19
N LEU A 16 -1.67 10.29 -0.74
CA LEU A 16 -1.94 11.50 -1.54
C LEU A 16 -3.00 11.31 -2.61
N GLN A 17 -3.21 10.09 -3.11
CA GLN A 17 -4.13 9.82 -4.23
C GLN A 17 -5.56 10.28 -3.95
N ASN A 18 -6.01 10.16 -2.71
CA ASN A 18 -7.38 10.47 -2.30
C ASN A 18 -7.52 11.84 -1.62
N GLU A 19 -6.44 12.62 -1.54
CA GLU A 19 -6.51 13.99 -1.02
C GLU A 19 -7.06 14.95 -2.08
N LYS A 20 -7.70 16.04 -1.62
CA LYS A 20 -8.25 17.06 -2.53
C LYS A 20 -7.15 17.89 -3.18
N ALA A 21 -6.05 18.09 -2.48
CA ALA A 21 -4.92 18.87 -2.97
C ALA A 21 -4.18 18.06 -4.06
N VAL A 22 -3.81 18.74 -5.13
CA VAL A 22 -2.92 18.23 -6.18
C VAL A 22 -1.57 18.87 -5.96
N LEU A 23 -0.60 18.07 -5.52
CA LEU A 23 0.76 18.53 -5.31
C LEU A 23 1.60 18.39 -6.57
N GLU A 24 2.48 19.34 -6.78
CA GLU A 24 3.49 19.28 -7.84
C GLU A 24 4.61 18.29 -7.50
N ALA A 25 5.36 17.84 -8.51
CA ALA A 25 6.43 16.85 -8.32
C ALA A 25 7.48 17.23 -7.25
N PRO A 26 7.94 18.50 -7.15
CA PRO A 26 8.91 18.88 -6.10
C PRO A 26 8.43 18.60 -4.67
N ASP A 27 7.17 18.86 -4.35
CA ASP A 27 6.64 18.57 -3.01
C ASP A 27 6.56 17.06 -2.74
N LYS A 28 6.18 16.26 -3.73
CA LYS A 28 6.15 14.79 -3.62
C LYS A 28 7.55 14.21 -3.45
N ILE A 29 8.53 14.72 -4.19
CA ILE A 29 9.95 14.33 -4.07
C ILE A 29 10.47 14.67 -2.68
N GLU A 30 10.20 15.87 -2.18
CA GLU A 30 10.61 16.27 -0.83
C GLU A 30 9.96 15.40 0.25
N PHE A 31 8.67 15.06 0.08
CA PHE A 31 7.99 14.15 0.99
C PHE A 31 8.67 12.78 1.04
N ILE A 32 8.96 12.18 -0.13
CA ILE A 32 9.66 10.89 -0.21
C ILE A 32 11.04 10.98 0.47
N LYS A 33 11.80 12.04 0.24
CA LYS A 33 13.11 12.24 0.89
C LYS A 33 13.01 12.33 2.42
N ARG A 34 11.98 12.98 2.95
CA ARG A 34 11.74 13.05 4.40
C ARG A 34 11.42 11.68 4.99
N LEU A 35 10.61 10.89 4.29
CA LEU A 35 10.30 9.51 4.68
C LEU A 35 11.55 8.62 4.64
N GLU A 36 12.39 8.76 3.60
CA GLU A 36 13.68 8.08 3.50
C GLU A 36 14.64 8.49 4.63
N ALA A 37 14.67 9.77 4.99
CA ALA A 37 15.45 10.27 6.13
C ALA A 37 14.94 9.74 7.47
N ALA A 38 13.62 9.49 7.60
CA ALA A 38 13.01 8.83 8.74
C ALA A 38 13.24 7.31 8.78
N GLY A 39 14.00 6.75 7.82
CA GLY A 39 14.37 5.35 7.79
C GLY A 39 13.51 4.47 6.86
N ALA A 40 12.51 5.02 6.18
CA ALA A 40 11.70 4.26 5.23
C ALA A 40 12.56 3.72 4.08
N ARG A 41 12.57 2.41 3.94
CA ARG A 41 13.39 1.72 2.92
C ARG A 41 12.57 1.21 1.76
N ARG A 42 11.28 1.03 1.95
CA ARG A 42 10.34 0.56 0.93
C ARG A 42 9.15 1.50 0.89
N ILE A 43 9.00 2.21 -0.23
CA ILE A 43 8.03 3.30 -0.37
C ILE A 43 7.24 3.09 -1.65
N GLU A 44 5.92 3.07 -1.57
CA GLU A 44 5.07 3.19 -2.75
C GLU A 44 5.06 4.66 -3.20
N ALA A 45 5.98 4.97 -4.11
CA ALA A 45 6.36 6.33 -4.45
C ALA A 45 5.43 6.98 -5.48
N VAL A 46 4.96 6.18 -6.45
CA VAL A 46 4.22 6.68 -7.62
C VAL A 46 3.16 5.69 -8.09
N SER A 47 2.26 6.18 -8.95
CA SER A 47 1.31 5.33 -9.67
C SER A 47 1.33 5.66 -11.15
N PHE A 48 1.37 4.63 -12.00
CA PHE A 48 1.33 4.76 -13.46
C PHE A 48 -0.08 4.74 -14.03
N VAL A 49 -1.05 5.20 -13.25
CA VAL A 49 -2.42 5.44 -13.69
C VAL A 49 -2.49 6.62 -14.68
N ASN A 50 -3.63 6.75 -15.36
CA ASN A 50 -3.85 7.89 -16.24
C ASN A 50 -3.99 9.19 -15.43
N PRO A 51 -3.08 10.18 -15.53
CA PRO A 51 -3.12 11.41 -14.75
C PRO A 51 -4.32 12.30 -15.05
N ARG A 52 -4.99 12.12 -16.19
CA ARG A 52 -6.26 12.81 -16.46
C ARG A 52 -7.41 12.29 -15.61
N ARG A 53 -7.32 11.03 -15.16
CA ARG A 53 -8.32 10.41 -14.25
C ARG A 53 -7.97 10.62 -12.79
N VAL A 54 -6.66 10.64 -12.48
CA VAL A 54 -6.13 10.79 -11.11
C VAL A 54 -5.03 11.86 -11.12
N PRO A 55 -5.40 13.15 -11.13
CA PRO A 55 -4.44 14.26 -11.19
C PRO A 55 -3.41 14.25 -10.06
N GLN A 56 -3.79 13.77 -8.89
CA GLN A 56 -2.90 13.62 -7.73
C GLN A 56 -1.68 12.75 -8.02
N MET A 57 -1.79 11.82 -8.99
CA MET A 57 -0.70 10.91 -9.37
C MET A 57 0.07 11.37 -10.62
N ALA A 58 -0.13 12.59 -11.06
CA ALA A 58 0.68 13.18 -12.13
C ALA A 58 2.16 13.30 -11.72
N GLY A 59 3.05 13.27 -12.73
CA GLY A 59 4.50 13.46 -12.53
C GLY A 59 5.27 12.20 -12.12
N ALA A 60 4.71 10.99 -12.30
CA ALA A 60 5.35 9.75 -11.85
C ALA A 60 6.78 9.57 -12.41
N GLU A 61 6.97 9.81 -13.70
CA GLU A 61 8.28 9.71 -14.38
C GLU A 61 9.26 10.77 -13.87
N GLU A 62 8.81 12.01 -13.67
CA GLU A 62 9.61 13.10 -13.13
C GLU A 62 10.07 12.80 -11.70
N ILE A 63 9.15 12.30 -10.86
CA ILE A 63 9.45 11.93 -9.47
C ILE A 63 10.50 10.83 -9.45
N MET A 64 10.32 9.77 -10.22
CA MET A 64 11.28 8.67 -10.26
C MET A 64 12.65 9.10 -10.78
N ALA A 65 12.70 9.95 -11.80
CA ALA A 65 13.96 10.47 -12.35
C ALA A 65 14.73 11.36 -11.37
N ALA A 66 14.03 12.06 -10.47
CA ALA A 66 14.66 12.93 -9.46
C ALA A 66 15.17 12.18 -8.22
N LEU A 67 14.83 10.90 -8.08
CA LEU A 67 15.20 10.06 -6.94
C LEU A 67 16.28 9.05 -7.37
N PRO A 68 17.57 9.25 -7.02
CA PRO A 68 18.63 8.34 -7.42
C PRO A 68 18.42 6.96 -6.79
N ARG A 69 18.78 5.91 -7.53
CA ARG A 69 18.78 4.56 -6.98
C ARG A 69 19.82 4.43 -5.88
N GLU A 70 19.42 3.86 -4.77
CA GLU A 70 20.26 3.60 -3.63
C GLU A 70 20.12 2.15 -3.16
N ALA A 71 21.24 1.52 -2.87
CA ALA A 71 21.24 0.16 -2.35
C ALA A 71 20.49 0.08 -1.02
N GLY A 72 19.59 -0.91 -0.90
CA GLY A 72 18.78 -1.13 0.29
C GLY A 72 17.54 -0.25 0.39
N ARG A 73 17.20 0.49 -0.67
CA ARG A 73 15.90 1.19 -0.84
C ARG A 73 15.14 0.58 -1.99
N SER A 74 13.81 0.55 -1.88
CA SER A 74 12.89 0.10 -2.92
C SER A 74 11.77 1.12 -3.11
N ARG A 75 11.65 1.67 -4.31
CA ARG A 75 10.58 2.57 -4.71
C ARG A 75 9.62 1.82 -5.62
N ILE A 76 8.43 1.63 -5.10
CA ILE A 76 7.37 0.87 -5.74
C ILE A 76 6.57 1.79 -6.65
N GLY A 77 6.27 1.33 -7.86
CA GLY A 77 5.31 1.95 -8.75
C GLY A 77 4.03 1.11 -8.85
N LEU A 78 2.87 1.72 -8.60
CA LEU A 78 1.59 1.02 -8.79
C LEU A 78 1.24 0.92 -10.26
N VAL A 79 0.82 -0.28 -10.68
CA VAL A 79 0.53 -0.65 -12.07
C VAL A 79 -0.83 -1.33 -12.15
N LEU A 80 -1.66 -0.97 -13.13
CA LEU A 80 -2.97 -1.57 -13.36
C LEU A 80 -3.06 -2.41 -14.66
N ASN A 81 -2.11 -2.21 -15.58
CA ASN A 81 -2.13 -2.85 -16.90
C ASN A 81 -0.74 -2.79 -17.57
N GLU A 82 -0.59 -3.41 -18.73
CA GLU A 82 0.68 -3.44 -19.50
C GLU A 82 1.26 -2.04 -19.76
N ARG A 83 0.43 -1.07 -20.12
CA ARG A 83 0.91 0.30 -20.36
C ARG A 83 1.52 0.92 -19.11
N GLY A 84 0.93 0.65 -17.94
CA GLY A 84 1.48 1.06 -16.64
C GLY A 84 2.80 0.35 -16.34
N TRP A 85 2.87 -0.95 -16.67
CA TRP A 85 4.10 -1.74 -16.55
C TRP A 85 5.24 -1.16 -17.40
N ASP A 86 5.00 -0.86 -18.68
CA ASP A 86 6.02 -0.29 -19.56
C ASP A 86 6.55 1.05 -19.02
N ARG A 87 5.68 1.88 -18.48
CA ARG A 87 6.06 3.13 -17.82
C ARG A 87 6.88 2.89 -16.56
N ALA A 88 6.53 1.90 -15.74
CA ALA A 88 7.25 1.54 -14.52
C ALA A 88 8.68 1.05 -14.85
N VAL A 89 8.81 0.21 -15.87
CA VAL A 89 10.12 -0.27 -16.38
C VAL A 89 10.95 0.91 -16.89
N ALA A 90 10.37 1.74 -17.75
CA ALA A 90 11.06 2.91 -18.31
C ALA A 90 11.48 3.93 -17.24
N SER A 91 10.73 4.04 -16.14
CA SER A 91 11.04 4.91 -14.99
C SER A 91 12.00 4.26 -13.99
N ALA A 92 12.50 3.07 -14.27
CA ALA A 92 13.43 2.33 -13.44
C ALA A 92 12.92 2.13 -11.98
N CYS A 93 11.63 1.81 -11.80
CA CYS A 93 11.10 1.41 -10.50
C CYS A 93 11.87 0.20 -9.96
N ASP A 94 12.05 0.14 -8.65
CA ASP A 94 12.69 -0.99 -7.98
C ASP A 94 11.72 -2.16 -7.80
N GLU A 95 10.41 -1.87 -7.82
CA GLU A 95 9.32 -2.84 -7.71
C GLU A 95 8.06 -2.31 -8.43
N ALA A 96 7.29 -3.20 -9.03
CA ALA A 96 5.97 -2.90 -9.59
C ALA A 96 4.88 -3.61 -8.76
N ASN A 97 3.97 -2.84 -8.17
CA ASN A 97 2.82 -3.38 -7.46
C ASN A 97 1.61 -3.41 -8.39
N VAL A 98 1.17 -4.61 -8.79
CA VAL A 98 -0.03 -4.81 -9.60
C VAL A 98 -1.24 -4.93 -8.69
N VAL A 99 -2.37 -4.36 -9.09
CA VAL A 99 -3.61 -4.41 -8.30
C VAL A 99 -4.67 -5.23 -9.02
N VAL A 100 -5.24 -6.20 -8.31
CA VAL A 100 -6.43 -6.96 -8.70
C VAL A 100 -7.51 -6.74 -7.66
N CYS A 101 -8.72 -6.37 -8.09
CA CYS A 101 -9.85 -6.19 -7.19
C CYS A 101 -10.52 -7.53 -6.90
N ALA A 102 -10.99 -7.76 -5.67
CA ALA A 102 -11.65 -9.02 -5.31
C ALA A 102 -13.10 -9.13 -5.87
N THR A 103 -13.65 -8.05 -6.42
CA THR A 103 -15.03 -8.01 -6.98
C THR A 103 -15.08 -7.29 -8.32
N ASP A 104 -15.97 -7.72 -9.20
CA ASP A 104 -16.19 -7.09 -10.50
C ASP A 104 -16.72 -5.67 -10.36
N GLY A 105 -17.68 -5.47 -9.45
CA GLY A 105 -18.31 -4.17 -9.23
C GLY A 105 -17.32 -3.09 -8.82
N PHE A 106 -16.31 -3.43 -8.02
CA PHE A 106 -15.23 -2.50 -7.68
C PHE A 106 -14.23 -2.36 -8.84
N GLY A 107 -13.82 -3.47 -9.45
CA GLY A 107 -12.86 -3.48 -10.54
C GLY A 107 -13.28 -2.63 -11.73
N ILE A 108 -14.51 -2.81 -12.20
CA ILE A 108 -15.08 -2.05 -13.32
C ILE A 108 -15.10 -0.54 -13.03
N ARG A 109 -15.50 -0.14 -11.82
CA ARG A 109 -15.55 1.29 -11.44
C ARG A 109 -14.17 1.91 -11.21
N ASN A 110 -13.25 1.16 -10.64
CA ASN A 110 -11.92 1.64 -10.28
C ASN A 110 -10.95 1.60 -11.47
N GLN A 111 -10.92 0.49 -12.22
CA GLN A 111 -9.94 0.22 -13.27
C GLN A 111 -10.55 0.10 -14.67
N GLY A 112 -11.88 -0.06 -14.77
CA GLY A 112 -12.57 -0.29 -16.03
C GLY A 112 -12.52 -1.76 -16.50
N ALA A 113 -12.19 -2.70 -15.61
CA ALA A 113 -12.01 -4.11 -15.91
C ALA A 113 -12.55 -4.98 -14.77
N GLY A 114 -13.14 -6.11 -15.08
CA GLY A 114 -13.56 -7.13 -14.12
C GLY A 114 -12.39 -7.94 -13.57
N VAL A 115 -12.65 -8.79 -12.58
CA VAL A 115 -11.63 -9.61 -11.91
C VAL A 115 -10.85 -10.48 -12.90
N ALA A 116 -11.56 -11.17 -13.80
CA ALA A 116 -10.93 -12.06 -14.77
C ALA A 116 -9.99 -11.31 -15.74
N GLU A 117 -10.39 -10.11 -16.18
CA GLU A 117 -9.57 -9.27 -17.06
C GLU A 117 -8.33 -8.73 -16.32
N GLN A 118 -8.47 -8.39 -15.03
CA GLN A 118 -7.35 -7.93 -14.21
C GLN A 118 -6.35 -9.06 -13.93
N VAL A 119 -6.82 -10.28 -13.69
CA VAL A 119 -5.96 -11.47 -13.56
C VAL A 119 -5.23 -11.77 -14.87
N ALA A 120 -5.91 -11.66 -16.02
CA ALA A 120 -5.27 -11.82 -17.33
C ALA A 120 -4.22 -10.72 -17.60
N ALA A 121 -4.46 -9.49 -17.16
CA ALA A 121 -3.46 -8.42 -17.25
C ALA A 121 -2.24 -8.71 -16.36
N LEU A 122 -2.42 -9.23 -15.14
CA LEU A 122 -1.33 -9.68 -14.27
C LEU A 122 -0.51 -10.78 -14.98
N GLU A 123 -1.17 -11.79 -15.54
CA GLU A 123 -0.50 -12.86 -16.29
C GLU A 123 0.35 -12.31 -17.45
N THR A 124 -0.20 -11.37 -18.21
CA THR A 124 0.51 -10.72 -19.32
C THR A 124 1.74 -9.94 -18.82
N ILE A 125 1.62 -9.20 -17.71
CA ILE A 125 2.72 -8.45 -17.10
C ILE A 125 3.82 -9.41 -16.61
N VAL A 126 3.45 -10.53 -15.97
CA VAL A 126 4.42 -11.52 -15.50
C VAL A 126 5.18 -12.14 -16.67
N LYS A 127 4.48 -12.58 -17.73
CA LYS A 127 5.10 -13.10 -18.95
C LYS A 127 6.04 -12.10 -19.61
N LYS A 128 5.65 -10.83 -19.64
CA LYS A 128 6.47 -9.75 -20.18
C LYS A 128 7.75 -9.55 -19.37
N ARG A 129 7.65 -9.57 -18.03
CA ARG A 129 8.81 -9.54 -17.14
C ARG A 129 9.76 -10.72 -17.37
N GLU A 130 9.22 -11.93 -17.56
CA GLU A 130 10.04 -13.12 -17.83
C GLU A 130 10.81 -13.02 -19.15
N LEU A 131 10.21 -12.46 -20.19
CA LEU A 131 10.79 -12.32 -21.51
C LEU A 131 11.75 -11.14 -21.66
N GLU A 132 11.40 -10.00 -21.08
CA GLU A 132 12.07 -8.71 -21.32
C GLU A 132 12.87 -8.22 -20.09
N GLY A 133 12.70 -8.88 -18.96
CA GLY A 133 13.22 -8.41 -17.67
C GLY A 133 12.35 -7.31 -17.06
N GLY A 134 12.83 -6.72 -15.98
CA GLY A 134 12.14 -5.63 -15.26
C GLY A 134 12.14 -5.83 -13.74
N PRO A 135 11.50 -4.94 -13.00
CA PRO A 135 11.43 -5.00 -11.56
C PRO A 135 10.66 -6.25 -11.07
N PRO A 136 10.91 -6.70 -9.83
CA PRO A 136 10.05 -7.68 -9.18
C PRO A 136 8.62 -7.19 -9.13
N ILE A 137 7.68 -8.13 -9.17
CA ILE A 137 6.24 -7.87 -9.13
C ILE A 137 5.70 -8.29 -7.77
N SER A 138 4.99 -7.39 -7.10
CA SER A 138 4.06 -7.70 -6.02
C SER A 138 2.62 -7.53 -6.47
N LEU A 139 1.69 -8.19 -5.80
CA LEU A 139 0.26 -8.06 -6.03
C LEU A 139 -0.43 -7.45 -4.82
N THR A 140 -1.37 -6.54 -5.05
CA THR A 140 -2.35 -6.13 -4.04
C THR A 140 -3.75 -6.61 -4.46
N VAL A 141 -4.39 -7.41 -3.60
CA VAL A 141 -5.80 -7.77 -3.73
C VAL A 141 -6.61 -6.70 -3.00
N SER A 142 -7.20 -5.76 -3.74
CA SER A 142 -8.01 -4.70 -3.16
C SER A 142 -9.43 -5.18 -2.84
N VAL A 143 -10.12 -4.49 -1.92
CA VAL A 143 -11.41 -4.86 -1.34
C VAL A 143 -11.47 -6.30 -0.84
N ALA A 144 -10.35 -6.82 -0.30
CA ALA A 144 -10.23 -8.20 0.13
C ALA A 144 -11.09 -8.55 1.36
N PHE A 145 -11.66 -7.57 2.05
CA PHE A 145 -12.46 -7.76 3.27
C PHE A 145 -13.91 -7.29 3.12
N GLY A 146 -14.20 -6.54 2.08
CA GLY A 146 -15.54 -6.05 1.79
C GLY A 146 -15.52 -5.03 0.65
N CYS A 147 -16.60 -4.99 -0.12
CA CYS A 147 -16.77 -4.16 -1.30
C CYS A 147 -17.91 -3.14 -1.09
N PRO A 148 -17.70 -1.84 -1.41
CA PRO A 148 -18.73 -0.83 -1.21
C PRO A 148 -19.91 -0.98 -2.17
N PHE A 149 -19.80 -1.84 -3.19
CA PHE A 149 -20.83 -2.06 -4.21
C PHE A 149 -21.50 -3.42 -4.12
N GLU A 150 -20.77 -4.44 -3.64
CA GLU A 150 -21.22 -5.82 -3.58
C GLU A 150 -21.37 -6.35 -2.15
N GLY A 151 -20.97 -5.57 -1.14
CA GLY A 151 -21.05 -5.96 0.27
C GLY A 151 -19.95 -6.94 0.67
N GLU A 152 -20.31 -8.03 1.31
CA GLU A 152 -19.38 -9.03 1.80
C GLU A 152 -18.57 -9.68 0.67
N VAL A 153 -17.27 -9.83 0.90
CA VAL A 153 -16.36 -10.54 -0.02
C VAL A 153 -16.02 -11.89 0.58
N SER A 154 -16.33 -12.96 -0.14
CA SER A 154 -16.08 -14.31 0.36
C SER A 154 -14.58 -14.64 0.42
N GLN A 155 -14.23 -15.59 1.30
CA GLN A 155 -12.85 -16.09 1.37
C GLN A 155 -12.43 -16.72 0.03
N ASP A 156 -13.32 -17.42 -0.64
CA ASP A 156 -13.05 -18.11 -1.90
C ASP A 156 -12.70 -17.13 -3.04
N GLN A 157 -13.39 -15.98 -3.12
CA GLN A 157 -13.05 -14.92 -4.09
C GLN A 157 -11.60 -14.44 -3.91
N VAL A 158 -11.20 -14.16 -2.67
CA VAL A 158 -9.84 -13.70 -2.38
C VAL A 158 -8.80 -14.79 -2.63
N THR A 159 -9.05 -16.01 -2.14
CA THR A 159 -8.08 -17.12 -2.30
C THR A 159 -7.95 -17.59 -3.75
N ALA A 160 -8.96 -17.41 -4.59
CA ALA A 160 -8.87 -17.68 -6.02
C ALA A 160 -7.83 -16.75 -6.70
N ILE A 161 -7.86 -15.45 -6.38
CA ILE A 161 -6.90 -14.48 -6.89
C ILE A 161 -5.49 -14.76 -6.34
N VAL A 162 -5.38 -15.03 -5.03
CA VAL A 162 -4.10 -15.37 -4.37
C VAL A 162 -3.47 -16.60 -5.03
N ARG A 163 -4.26 -17.65 -5.30
CA ARG A 163 -3.80 -18.87 -5.96
C ARG A 163 -3.36 -18.61 -7.39
N ALA A 164 -4.12 -17.80 -8.15
CA ALA A 164 -3.74 -17.42 -9.52
C ALA A 164 -2.40 -16.68 -9.54
N ALA A 165 -2.20 -15.73 -8.63
CA ALA A 165 -0.95 -14.98 -8.51
C ALA A 165 0.23 -15.88 -8.10
N ALA A 166 0.03 -16.78 -7.14
CA ALA A 166 1.04 -17.75 -6.72
C ALA A 166 1.46 -18.69 -7.88
N ALA A 167 0.49 -19.15 -8.67
CA ALA A 167 0.76 -19.97 -9.85
C ALA A 167 1.58 -19.24 -10.94
N LEU A 168 1.52 -17.92 -10.96
CA LEU A 168 2.35 -17.04 -11.80
C LEU A 168 3.71 -16.70 -11.18
N GLY A 169 4.03 -17.22 -9.99
CA GLY A 169 5.31 -16.94 -9.32
C GLY A 169 5.42 -15.55 -8.69
N VAL A 170 4.31 -14.90 -8.40
CA VAL A 170 4.31 -13.63 -7.65
C VAL A 170 4.79 -13.88 -6.22
N GLY A 171 5.92 -13.29 -5.86
CA GLY A 171 6.62 -13.57 -4.60
C GLY A 171 6.05 -12.86 -3.36
N GLU A 172 5.25 -11.80 -3.55
CA GLU A 172 4.59 -11.10 -2.46
C GLU A 172 3.15 -10.72 -2.83
N ILE A 173 2.23 -10.99 -1.91
CA ILE A 173 0.79 -10.72 -2.09
C ILE A 173 0.27 -9.93 -0.90
N ALA A 174 -0.28 -8.76 -1.16
CA ALA A 174 -0.95 -7.92 -0.18
C ALA A 174 -2.46 -8.16 -0.18
N LEU A 175 -3.05 -8.29 1.01
CA LEU A 175 -4.50 -8.26 1.19
C LEU A 175 -4.90 -6.90 1.75
N ALA A 176 -5.75 -6.17 1.01
CA ALA A 176 -6.10 -4.79 1.36
C ALA A 176 -7.54 -4.66 1.85
N ASP A 177 -7.68 -4.09 3.05
CA ASP A 177 -8.94 -3.57 3.58
C ASP A 177 -9.17 -2.14 3.07
N THR A 178 -9.47 -2.04 1.78
CA THR A 178 -9.56 -0.78 1.03
C THR A 178 -10.60 0.21 1.58
N ILE A 179 -11.59 -0.28 2.29
CA ILE A 179 -12.68 0.56 2.82
C ILE A 179 -12.81 0.53 4.35
N GLY A 180 -11.86 -0.11 5.04
CA GLY A 180 -11.77 -0.16 6.50
C GLY A 180 -12.98 -0.84 7.13
N VAL A 181 -13.27 -2.08 6.74
CA VAL A 181 -14.39 -2.90 7.23
C VAL A 181 -13.94 -4.20 7.90
N ALA A 182 -12.65 -4.52 7.81
CA ALA A 182 -12.08 -5.71 8.42
C ALA A 182 -12.11 -5.65 9.96
N ASP A 183 -12.20 -6.81 10.56
CA ASP A 183 -12.01 -7.07 11.98
C ASP A 183 -10.86 -8.05 12.22
N PRO A 184 -10.24 -8.06 13.43
CA PRO A 184 -9.06 -8.88 13.71
C PRO A 184 -9.27 -10.39 13.52
N TRP A 185 -10.47 -10.90 13.73
CA TRP A 185 -10.77 -12.34 13.58
C TRP A 185 -10.86 -12.74 12.11
N THR A 186 -11.52 -11.91 11.30
CA THR A 186 -11.59 -12.10 9.85
C THR A 186 -10.21 -11.96 9.23
N VAL A 187 -9.37 -11.02 9.69
CA VAL A 187 -7.97 -10.86 9.25
C VAL A 187 -7.20 -12.16 9.45
N ARG A 188 -7.24 -12.77 10.65
CA ARG A 188 -6.54 -14.04 10.92
C ARG A 188 -6.99 -15.16 9.98
N LYS A 189 -8.31 -15.30 9.74
CA LYS A 189 -8.86 -16.31 8.81
C LYS A 189 -8.39 -16.09 7.37
N ARG A 190 -8.33 -14.82 6.92
CA ARG A 190 -7.84 -14.48 5.57
C ARG A 190 -6.35 -14.80 5.41
N ILE A 191 -5.53 -14.49 6.42
CA ILE A 191 -4.10 -14.80 6.42
C ILE A 191 -3.88 -16.31 6.34
N GLU A 192 -4.59 -17.09 7.15
CA GLU A 192 -4.51 -18.55 7.13
C GLU A 192 -4.87 -19.11 5.74
N ALA A 193 -6.00 -18.67 5.17
CA ALA A 193 -6.44 -19.10 3.85
C ALA A 193 -5.46 -18.69 2.74
N ALA A 194 -4.90 -17.48 2.81
CA ALA A 194 -3.92 -17.01 1.85
C ALA A 194 -2.62 -17.82 1.90
N ARG A 195 -2.14 -18.20 3.09
CA ARG A 195 -0.97 -19.07 3.24
C ARG A 195 -1.18 -20.46 2.66
N VAL A 196 -2.39 -21.01 2.81
CA VAL A 196 -2.72 -22.30 2.17
C VAL A 196 -2.76 -22.17 0.65
N ALA A 197 -3.24 -21.04 0.13
CA ALA A 197 -3.35 -20.80 -1.30
C ALA A 197 -2.01 -20.43 -1.96
N ALA A 198 -1.09 -19.81 -1.23
CA ALA A 198 0.21 -19.34 -1.70
C ALA A 198 1.29 -19.55 -0.61
N PRO A 199 1.72 -20.81 -0.35
CA PRO A 199 2.61 -21.12 0.76
C PRO A 199 4.00 -20.49 0.64
N ASP A 200 4.47 -20.24 -0.58
CA ASP A 200 5.79 -19.69 -0.87
C ASP A 200 5.78 -18.16 -1.03
N ALA A 201 4.61 -17.54 -1.09
CA ALA A 201 4.50 -16.09 -1.22
C ALA A 201 4.58 -15.41 0.16
N ARG A 202 5.31 -14.29 0.21
CA ARG A 202 5.29 -13.39 1.37
C ARG A 202 3.95 -12.69 1.44
N LEU A 203 3.32 -12.65 2.61
CA LEU A 203 2.08 -11.90 2.80
C LEU A 203 2.38 -10.51 3.32
N ARG A 204 1.72 -9.52 2.71
CA ARG A 204 1.66 -8.13 3.12
C ARG A 204 0.22 -7.76 3.46
N MET A 205 0.02 -6.90 4.47
CA MET A 205 -1.32 -6.48 4.86
C MET A 205 -1.44 -4.96 4.79
N HIS A 206 -2.55 -4.51 4.25
CA HIS A 206 -2.89 -3.10 4.10
C HIS A 206 -4.23 -2.82 4.75
N PHE A 207 -4.27 -1.83 5.65
CA PHE A 207 -5.48 -1.53 6.40
C PHE A 207 -5.82 -0.04 6.37
N HIS A 208 -7.10 0.25 6.13
CA HIS A 208 -7.68 1.54 6.40
C HIS A 208 -8.25 1.60 7.82
N ASP A 209 -8.12 2.77 8.45
CA ASP A 209 -8.63 3.04 9.81
C ASP A 209 -9.99 3.76 9.80
N THR A 210 -10.76 3.58 8.72
CA THR A 210 -12.03 4.26 8.48
C THR A 210 -13.03 4.09 9.62
N ARG A 211 -12.97 2.98 10.35
CA ARG A 211 -13.83 2.63 11.49
C ARG A 211 -13.05 2.36 12.78
N GLY A 212 -11.79 2.80 12.85
CA GLY A 212 -10.97 2.66 14.06
C GLY A 212 -10.49 1.24 14.35
N THR A 213 -10.50 0.34 13.35
CA THR A 213 -10.05 -1.06 13.51
C THR A 213 -8.67 -1.32 12.91
N GLY A 214 -8.09 -0.35 12.21
CA GLY A 214 -6.89 -0.54 11.41
C GLY A 214 -5.68 -1.04 12.19
N LEU A 215 -5.35 -0.40 13.33
CA LEU A 215 -4.24 -0.85 14.19
C LEU A 215 -4.51 -2.19 14.87
N ALA A 216 -5.77 -2.47 15.24
CA ALA A 216 -6.13 -3.79 15.78
C ALA A 216 -5.97 -4.90 14.72
N ASN A 217 -6.27 -4.61 13.46
CA ASN A 217 -6.07 -5.50 12.34
C ASN A 217 -4.57 -5.72 12.04
N ALA A 218 -3.76 -4.65 12.12
CA ALA A 218 -2.30 -4.74 12.01
C ALA A 218 -1.71 -5.62 13.13
N PHE A 219 -2.13 -5.41 14.37
CA PHE A 219 -1.76 -6.27 15.50
C PHE A 219 -2.13 -7.73 15.24
N ALA A 220 -3.37 -8.02 14.83
CA ALA A 220 -3.81 -9.38 14.54
C ALA A 220 -2.99 -10.05 13.41
N SER A 221 -2.52 -9.25 12.45
CA SER A 221 -1.66 -9.72 11.36
C SER A 221 -0.27 -10.13 11.87
N VAL A 222 0.33 -9.32 12.74
CA VAL A 222 1.64 -9.61 13.36
C VAL A 222 1.56 -10.86 14.23
N GLU A 223 0.50 -11.00 15.04
CA GLU A 223 0.22 -12.20 15.83
C GLU A 223 0.01 -13.44 14.95
N ALA A 224 -0.59 -13.29 13.79
CA ALA A 224 -0.71 -14.33 12.79
C ALA A 224 0.60 -14.58 12.00
N GLY A 225 1.70 -13.91 12.33
CA GLY A 225 3.03 -14.16 11.76
C GLY A 225 3.31 -13.40 10.47
N VAL A 226 2.51 -12.41 10.08
CA VAL A 226 2.84 -11.47 8.99
C VAL A 226 3.91 -10.51 9.46
N ASP A 227 4.87 -10.20 8.59
CA ASP A 227 6.01 -9.33 8.87
C ASP A 227 6.14 -8.14 7.90
N VAL A 228 5.14 -7.93 7.04
CA VAL A 228 5.05 -6.76 6.14
C VAL A 228 3.70 -6.08 6.29
N LEU A 229 3.72 -4.80 6.61
CA LEU A 229 2.53 -3.98 6.78
C LEU A 229 2.64 -2.68 5.98
N ASP A 230 1.55 -2.25 5.35
CA ASP A 230 1.44 -0.93 4.75
C ASP A 230 0.95 0.08 5.78
N ALA A 231 1.50 1.29 5.73
CA ALA A 231 1.01 2.42 6.50
C ALA A 231 1.33 3.74 5.78
N SER A 232 0.64 4.80 6.15
CA SER A 232 0.77 6.12 5.54
C SER A 232 1.15 7.16 6.59
N CYS A 233 2.28 7.82 6.40
CA CYS A 233 2.75 8.88 7.28
C CYS A 233 1.67 9.96 7.48
N GLY A 234 1.46 10.36 8.72
CA GLY A 234 0.38 11.29 9.11
C GLY A 234 -1.03 10.69 9.04
N GLY A 235 -1.18 9.40 8.71
CA GLY A 235 -2.48 8.81 8.41
C GLY A 235 -3.13 9.41 7.15
N LEU A 236 -2.29 9.82 6.18
CA LEU A 236 -2.76 10.40 4.93
C LEU A 236 -3.65 9.42 4.15
N GLY A 237 -4.54 10.01 3.39
CA GLY A 237 -5.51 9.33 2.57
C GLY A 237 -6.92 9.54 3.10
N GLY A 238 -7.87 9.26 2.25
CA GLY A 238 -9.28 9.26 2.54
C GLY A 238 -9.90 7.98 2.01
N CYS A 239 -11.10 7.71 2.41
CA CYS A 239 -11.91 6.70 1.77
C CYS A 239 -12.92 7.42 0.86
N PRO A 240 -12.84 7.27 -0.47
CA PRO A 240 -13.80 7.93 -1.37
C PRO A 240 -15.24 7.50 -1.13
N PHE A 241 -15.42 6.36 -0.45
CA PHE A 241 -16.72 5.81 -0.07
C PHE A 241 -17.17 6.22 1.35
N ALA A 242 -16.32 6.92 2.09
CA ALA A 242 -16.59 7.50 3.40
C ALA A 242 -15.83 8.83 3.55
N PRO A 243 -16.28 9.91 2.89
CA PRO A 243 -15.48 11.16 2.73
C PRO A 243 -15.10 11.88 4.02
N ALA A 244 -15.80 11.58 5.12
CA ALA A 244 -15.51 12.15 6.45
C ALA A 244 -14.60 11.28 7.31
N ALA A 245 -14.25 10.07 6.85
CA ALA A 245 -13.45 9.12 7.59
C ALA A 245 -11.95 9.23 7.25
N THR A 246 -11.11 8.76 8.17
CA THR A 246 -9.70 8.53 7.93
C THR A 246 -9.50 7.41 6.89
N GLY A 247 -8.38 7.44 6.18
CA GLY A 247 -7.98 6.38 5.25
C GLY A 247 -7.01 5.40 5.90
N ASN A 248 -5.76 5.43 5.47
CA ASN A 248 -4.73 4.52 5.95
C ASN A 248 -4.48 4.63 7.47
N ILE A 249 -4.00 3.53 8.08
CA ILE A 249 -3.37 3.61 9.39
C ILE A 249 -2.13 4.51 9.31
N ALA A 250 -1.88 5.27 10.38
CA ALA A 250 -0.72 6.17 10.42
C ALA A 250 0.56 5.38 10.67
N THR A 251 1.61 5.66 9.90
CA THR A 251 2.91 4.98 10.02
C THR A 251 3.50 5.17 11.41
N GLU A 252 3.48 6.39 11.94
CA GLU A 252 4.03 6.71 13.26
C GLU A 252 3.25 6.04 14.41
N ASP A 253 1.93 5.87 14.28
CA ASP A 253 1.12 5.15 15.26
C ASP A 253 1.41 3.64 15.23
N LEU A 254 1.59 3.09 14.02
CA LEU A 254 1.99 1.69 13.83
C LEU A 254 3.40 1.44 14.39
N VAL A 255 4.36 2.32 14.10
CA VAL A 255 5.73 2.25 14.63
C VAL A 255 5.71 2.28 16.15
N TYR A 256 4.99 3.22 16.75
CA TYR A 256 4.86 3.31 18.20
C TYR A 256 4.33 2.00 18.80
N MET A 257 3.26 1.45 18.25
CA MET A 257 2.67 0.18 18.72
C MET A 257 3.68 -0.97 18.66
N LEU A 258 4.37 -1.12 17.53
CA LEU A 258 5.30 -2.22 17.29
C LEU A 258 6.55 -2.12 18.18
N GLU A 259 7.15 -0.94 18.29
CA GLU A 259 8.36 -0.75 19.10
C GLU A 259 8.08 -0.86 20.59
N ARG A 260 6.91 -0.40 21.08
CA ARG A 260 6.45 -0.64 22.45
C ARG A 260 6.26 -2.12 22.77
N ALA A 261 5.97 -2.94 21.76
CA ALA A 261 5.88 -4.39 21.89
C ALA A 261 7.22 -5.13 21.69
N GLY A 262 8.32 -4.39 21.43
CA GLY A 262 9.66 -4.96 21.29
C GLY A 262 10.01 -5.45 19.88
N PHE A 263 9.23 -5.07 18.86
CA PHE A 263 9.57 -5.31 17.46
C PHE A 263 10.54 -4.24 16.96
N GLU A 264 11.34 -4.57 15.95
CA GLU A 264 12.20 -3.62 15.24
C GLU A 264 11.52 -3.17 13.94
N THR A 265 11.34 -1.86 13.76
CA THR A 265 10.82 -1.30 12.50
C THR A 265 11.96 -0.67 11.67
N GLY A 266 12.94 -0.10 12.33
CA GLY A 266 14.02 0.67 11.71
C GLY A 266 13.60 2.06 11.26
N LEU A 267 12.44 2.55 11.74
CA LEU A 267 11.89 3.86 11.46
C LEU A 267 12.03 4.79 12.67
N ASP A 268 12.25 6.06 12.43
CA ASP A 268 12.24 7.12 13.45
C ASP A 268 10.85 7.72 13.54
N ALA A 269 10.12 7.39 14.60
CA ALA A 269 8.76 7.88 14.83
C ALA A 269 8.70 9.41 14.95
N GLY A 270 9.73 10.06 15.52
CA GLY A 270 9.80 11.52 15.63
C GLY A 270 9.95 12.17 14.26
N ALA A 271 10.86 11.67 13.44
CA ALA A 271 11.05 12.14 12.07
C ALA A 271 9.79 11.92 11.20
N LEU A 272 9.06 10.80 11.40
CA LEU A 272 7.77 10.57 10.73
C LEU A 272 6.72 11.58 11.14
N VAL A 273 6.60 11.91 12.44
CA VAL A 273 5.68 12.96 12.91
C VAL A 273 5.98 14.30 12.23
N GLU A 274 7.25 14.68 12.14
CA GLU A 274 7.64 15.93 11.45
C GLU A 274 7.36 15.87 9.93
N ALA A 275 7.60 14.74 9.27
CA ALA A 275 7.24 14.53 7.86
C ALA A 275 5.71 14.63 7.67
N GLY A 276 4.93 14.04 8.57
CA GLY A 276 3.47 14.10 8.56
C GLY A 276 2.93 15.52 8.76
N ARG A 277 3.53 16.30 9.65
CA ARG A 277 3.19 17.72 9.82
C ARG A 277 3.50 18.54 8.57
N TRP A 278 4.69 18.34 8.03
CA TRP A 278 5.14 19.05 6.84
C TRP A 278 4.22 18.80 5.64
N ILE A 279 3.87 17.53 5.36
CA ILE A 279 2.96 17.23 4.25
C ILE A 279 1.53 17.71 4.53
N GLY A 280 1.10 17.65 5.79
CA GLY A 280 -0.18 18.20 6.22
C GLY A 280 -0.33 19.69 5.93
N GLU A 281 0.72 20.49 6.15
CA GLU A 281 0.76 21.90 5.79
C GLU A 281 0.62 22.10 4.27
N ARG A 282 1.28 21.25 3.45
CA ARG A 282 1.23 21.33 1.99
C ARG A 282 -0.15 21.04 1.42
N ILE A 283 -0.87 20.09 2.02
CA ILE A 283 -2.23 19.73 1.59
C ILE A 283 -3.35 20.51 2.31
N GLY A 284 -2.98 21.35 3.28
CA GLY A 284 -3.94 22.12 4.08
C GLY A 284 -4.78 21.27 5.04
N LYS A 285 -4.25 20.12 5.51
CA LYS A 285 -4.94 19.18 6.38
C LYS A 285 -3.98 18.66 7.46
N PRO A 286 -4.27 18.87 8.76
CA PRO A 286 -3.39 18.36 9.81
C PRO A 286 -3.35 16.83 9.81
N PRO A 287 -2.22 16.21 10.24
CA PRO A 287 -2.14 14.76 10.41
C PRO A 287 -3.22 14.26 11.37
N VAL A 288 -3.77 13.07 11.06
CA VAL A 288 -4.78 12.43 11.90
C VAL A 288 -4.19 11.46 12.92
N SER A 289 -2.89 11.18 12.84
CA SER A 289 -2.20 10.25 13.73
C SER A 289 -2.35 10.63 15.21
N ALA A 290 -2.46 9.63 16.06
CA ALA A 290 -2.56 9.83 17.51
C ALA A 290 -1.22 10.31 18.07
N LEU A 291 -0.10 9.77 17.59
CA LEU A 291 1.23 10.11 18.06
C LEU A 291 1.60 11.58 17.77
N SER A 292 1.20 12.13 16.61
CA SER A 292 1.45 13.53 16.27
C SER A 292 0.74 14.51 17.20
N ARG A 293 -0.35 14.07 17.85
CA ARG A 293 -1.14 14.88 18.82
C ARG A 293 -0.69 14.68 20.26
N ALA A 294 -0.38 13.44 20.62
CA ALA A 294 -0.04 13.07 22.01
C ALA A 294 1.45 13.26 22.33
N GLY A 295 2.32 13.20 21.31
CA GLY A 295 3.76 13.06 21.51
C GLY A 295 4.19 11.63 21.87
N GLY A 296 5.51 11.39 21.84
CA GLY A 296 6.08 10.09 22.25
C GLY A 296 5.99 9.87 23.76
N PHE A 297 6.19 8.62 24.17
CA PHE A 297 6.33 8.30 25.59
C PHE A 297 7.70 8.77 26.09
N PRO A 298 7.77 9.45 27.30
CA PRO A 298 9.02 9.96 27.86
C PRO A 298 10.05 8.89 28.18
#